data_8aac00a5216cc6fb6042db42afc19dea
#
_entry.id   8aac00a5216cc6fb6042db42afc19dea
#
_cell.length_a   1.000
_cell.length_b   1.000
_cell.length_c   1.000
_cell.angle_alpha   90.00
_cell.angle_beta   90.00
_cell.angle_gamma   90.00
#
_symmetry.space_group_name_H-M   'P 1'
#
loop_
_entity.id
_entity.type
_entity.pdbx_description
1 polymer ?
#
loop_
_entity_poly.entity_id
_entity_poly.type
_entity_poly.pdbx_seq_one_letter_code
_entity_poly.pdbx_strand_id
1 'polypeptide(L)'
;TWGYKPQPVDPADSPIIMEFEWGGQNISRLAVTTEINNVSYDLTIMGDYVYATSWAGGLQRFRFKNIPPGDGGNDANPWQPIPLPMDSELEQICGEIPDGFELNPRDPADGGSHNHKGFSVYAVEDTLWVGTAGGINKGIVSANGECIDWRHYNALQDGFTGNWVIGFNHQILEDESGQDFIRLWAITWSTGGLESYGLSFTDDGGNTWNSVEQFEQLNLQIFGIY
;
A
#
# COMPACT_ATOMS: atom_id res chain seq x y z
N THR A 1 28.46 1.94 -6.59
CA THR A 1 28.01 2.97 -7.54
C THR A 1 26.57 3.30 -7.19
N TRP A 2 26.24 4.58 -6.97
CA TRP A 2 24.86 5.04 -6.78
C TRP A 2 24.19 5.11 -8.14
N GLY A 3 23.08 4.41 -8.30
CA GLY A 3 22.22 4.52 -9.47
C GLY A 3 21.05 5.47 -9.19
N TYR A 4 20.60 6.20 -10.19
CA TYR A 4 19.39 6.99 -10.14
C TYR A 4 18.26 6.24 -10.86
N LYS A 5 17.12 6.10 -10.20
CA LYS A 5 15.88 5.61 -10.80
C LYS A 5 14.82 6.69 -10.61
N PRO A 6 14.30 7.29 -11.69
CA PRO A 6 13.24 8.28 -11.58
C PRO A 6 11.99 7.65 -10.95
N GLN A 7 11.18 8.48 -10.30
CA GLN A 7 9.86 8.05 -9.80
C GLN A 7 9.00 7.49 -10.95
N PRO A 8 8.09 6.57 -10.65
CA PRO A 8 7.21 6.01 -11.65
C PRO A 8 6.21 7.06 -12.15
N VAL A 9 6.33 7.41 -13.42
CA VAL A 9 5.40 8.32 -14.12
C VAL A 9 4.98 7.70 -15.44
N ASP A 10 3.76 7.97 -15.87
CA ASP A 10 3.30 7.58 -17.19
C ASP A 10 3.85 8.54 -18.25
N PRO A 11 4.23 8.07 -19.44
CA PRO A 11 4.63 8.94 -20.53
C PRO A 11 3.53 9.96 -20.87
N ALA A 12 3.92 11.15 -21.30
CA ALA A 12 2.98 12.25 -21.59
C ALA A 12 1.95 11.91 -22.70
N ASP A 13 2.29 10.97 -23.56
CA ASP A 13 1.48 10.47 -24.67
C ASP A 13 0.81 9.13 -24.38
N SER A 14 0.81 8.70 -23.11
CA SER A 14 0.14 7.45 -22.71
C SER A 14 -1.34 7.46 -23.04
N PRO A 15 -1.91 6.32 -23.45
CA PRO A 15 -3.36 6.18 -23.53
C PRO A 15 -3.96 6.34 -22.13
N ILE A 16 -5.23 6.77 -22.06
CA ILE A 16 -5.92 7.00 -20.78
C ILE A 16 -6.01 5.71 -19.95
N ILE A 17 -6.26 4.58 -20.61
CA ILE A 17 -6.24 3.24 -20.02
C ILE A 17 -5.00 2.51 -20.54
N MET A 18 -4.24 1.96 -19.63
CA MET A 18 -3.08 1.12 -19.89
C MET A 18 -3.32 -0.27 -19.32
N GLU A 19 -2.56 -1.23 -19.79
CA GLU A 19 -2.59 -2.60 -19.29
C GLU A 19 -1.23 -3.02 -18.78
N PHE A 20 -1.20 -3.89 -17.79
CA PHE A 20 0.00 -4.52 -17.27
C PHE A 20 -0.31 -5.94 -16.82
N GLU A 21 0.71 -6.80 -16.83
CA GLU A 21 0.57 -8.18 -16.37
C GLU A 21 0.81 -8.26 -14.86
N TRP A 22 -0.10 -8.96 -14.16
CA TRP A 22 0.02 -9.27 -12.75
C TRP A 22 -0.59 -10.65 -12.45
N GLY A 23 0.21 -11.56 -11.83
CA GLY A 23 -0.27 -12.90 -11.47
C GLY A 23 -0.78 -13.72 -12.66
N GLY A 24 -0.25 -13.50 -13.85
CA GLY A 24 -0.71 -14.16 -15.10
C GLY A 24 -2.01 -13.60 -15.69
N GLN A 25 -2.50 -12.48 -15.13
CA GLN A 25 -3.68 -11.77 -15.65
C GLN A 25 -3.27 -10.43 -16.26
N ASN A 26 -4.03 -9.97 -17.27
CA ASN A 26 -3.87 -8.65 -17.85
C ASN A 26 -4.79 -7.67 -17.10
N ILE A 27 -4.21 -6.71 -16.39
CA ILE A 27 -4.90 -5.78 -15.51
C ILE A 27 -4.92 -4.39 -16.12
N SER A 28 -6.12 -3.79 -16.19
CA SER A 28 -6.31 -2.43 -16.64
C SER A 28 -5.93 -1.42 -15.52
N ARG A 29 -5.33 -0.31 -15.91
CA ARG A 29 -5.08 0.82 -15.02
C ARG A 29 -5.30 2.16 -15.72
N LEU A 30 -5.67 3.16 -14.94
CA LEU A 30 -5.73 4.53 -15.41
C LEU A 30 -4.31 5.14 -15.45
N ALA A 31 -3.94 5.76 -16.56
CA ALA A 31 -2.70 6.51 -16.69
C ALA A 31 -2.88 7.91 -16.07
N VAL A 32 -2.52 8.05 -14.78
CA VAL A 32 -2.70 9.30 -14.02
C VAL A 32 -1.42 9.80 -13.37
N THR A 33 -0.34 9.03 -13.46
CA THR A 33 0.94 9.36 -12.85
C THR A 33 1.74 10.29 -13.75
N THR A 34 1.53 11.59 -13.62
CA THR A 34 2.37 12.62 -14.25
C THR A 34 3.36 13.17 -13.25
N GLU A 35 4.46 13.79 -13.72
CA GLU A 35 5.48 14.41 -12.85
C GLU A 35 4.89 15.42 -11.85
N ILE A 36 3.84 16.14 -12.25
CA ILE A 36 3.19 17.15 -11.41
C ILE A 36 2.25 16.53 -10.38
N ASN A 37 1.57 15.45 -10.75
CA ASN A 37 0.50 14.84 -9.93
C ASN A 37 0.97 13.62 -9.13
N ASN A 38 2.15 13.08 -9.43
CA ASN A 38 2.67 11.92 -8.78
C ASN A 38 3.69 12.31 -7.70
N VAL A 39 3.22 12.40 -6.47
CA VAL A 39 4.07 12.58 -5.30
C VAL A 39 4.28 11.22 -4.65
N SER A 40 5.53 10.76 -4.59
CA SER A 40 5.91 9.58 -3.82
C SER A 40 5.97 9.95 -2.35
N TYR A 41 5.18 9.28 -1.53
CA TYR A 41 5.08 9.59 -0.10
C TYR A 41 5.99 8.72 0.74
N ASP A 42 6.15 7.46 0.38
CA ASP A 42 6.89 6.50 1.19
C ASP A 42 7.51 5.40 0.34
N LEU A 43 8.54 4.75 0.87
CA LEU A 43 9.20 3.62 0.25
C LEU A 43 9.71 2.62 1.30
N THR A 44 9.70 1.34 0.94
CA THR A 44 10.30 0.27 1.74
C THR A 44 11.03 -0.74 0.85
N ILE A 45 11.88 -1.55 1.47
CA ILE A 45 12.60 -2.63 0.78
C ILE A 45 12.16 -3.96 1.36
N MET A 46 11.79 -4.89 0.49
CA MET A 46 11.49 -6.26 0.87
C MET A 46 12.01 -7.23 -0.20
N GLY A 47 12.81 -8.19 0.20
CA GLY A 47 13.45 -9.12 -0.72
C GLY A 47 14.31 -8.43 -1.79
N ASP A 48 13.97 -8.66 -3.05
CA ASP A 48 14.67 -8.09 -4.21
C ASP A 48 14.04 -6.79 -4.74
N TYR A 49 13.01 -6.28 -4.06
CA TYR A 49 12.22 -5.16 -4.53
C TYR A 49 12.28 -3.95 -3.62
N VAL A 50 12.25 -2.76 -4.23
CA VAL A 50 11.82 -1.51 -3.61
C VAL A 50 10.34 -1.34 -3.92
N TYR A 51 9.55 -1.06 -2.91
CA TYR A 51 8.14 -0.68 -3.02
C TYR A 51 8.00 0.81 -2.74
N ALA A 52 7.15 1.48 -3.49
CA ALA A 52 6.87 2.90 -3.32
C ALA A 52 5.37 3.18 -3.46
N THR A 53 4.88 4.10 -2.64
CA THR A 53 3.51 4.59 -2.71
C THR A 53 3.44 6.02 -3.21
N SER A 54 2.40 6.31 -3.97
CA SER A 54 2.07 7.66 -4.40
C SER A 54 0.57 7.88 -4.49
N TRP A 55 0.15 9.14 -4.42
CA TRP A 55 -1.25 9.51 -4.51
C TRP A 55 -1.91 9.05 -5.82
N ALA A 56 -1.29 9.31 -6.95
CA ALA A 56 -1.86 9.00 -8.25
C ALA A 56 -1.43 7.63 -8.79
N GLY A 57 -0.29 7.12 -8.35
CA GLY A 57 0.28 5.85 -8.83
C GLY A 57 -0.04 4.64 -7.97
N GLY A 58 -0.69 4.85 -6.80
CA GLY A 58 -0.96 3.77 -5.86
C GLY A 58 0.33 3.12 -5.33
N LEU A 59 0.36 1.80 -5.32
CA LEU A 59 1.54 1.01 -4.98
C LEU A 59 2.27 0.58 -6.24
N GLN A 60 3.57 0.77 -6.25
CA GLN A 60 4.45 0.29 -7.32
C GLN A 60 5.70 -0.36 -6.75
N ARG A 61 6.32 -1.25 -7.51
CA ARG A 61 7.58 -1.88 -7.14
C ARG A 61 8.63 -1.78 -8.24
N PHE A 62 9.89 -1.85 -7.82
CA PHE A 62 11.05 -1.89 -8.69
C PHE A 62 12.01 -2.98 -8.23
N ARG A 63 12.37 -3.90 -9.13
CA ARG A 63 13.35 -4.96 -8.82
C ARG A 63 14.76 -4.40 -8.90
N PHE A 64 15.51 -4.44 -7.82
CA PHE A 64 16.87 -3.89 -7.75
C PHE A 64 17.95 -4.95 -7.55
N LYS A 65 17.59 -6.18 -7.17
CA LYS A 65 18.47 -7.34 -7.04
C LYS A 65 17.99 -8.49 -7.92
N ASN A 66 18.91 -9.43 -8.22
CA ASN A 66 18.61 -10.66 -8.95
C ASN A 66 17.80 -10.39 -10.24
N ILE A 67 18.17 -9.32 -10.95
CA ILE A 67 17.53 -8.94 -12.23
C ILE A 67 17.80 -10.05 -13.24
N PRO A 68 16.77 -10.66 -13.86
CA PRO A 68 16.93 -11.74 -14.83
C PRO A 68 17.86 -11.34 -15.99
N PRO A 69 18.68 -12.26 -16.52
CA PRO A 69 19.46 -12.01 -17.71
C PRO A 69 18.54 -11.66 -18.89
N GLY A 70 18.74 -10.49 -19.49
CA GLY A 70 17.93 -10.00 -20.61
C GLY A 70 17.03 -8.82 -20.26
N ASP A 71 16.76 -8.56 -18.99
CA ASP A 71 16.06 -7.35 -18.53
C ASP A 71 16.96 -6.09 -18.54
N GLY A 72 17.86 -6.07 -19.44
CA GLY A 72 18.70 -5.01 -20.01
C GLY A 72 18.94 -3.72 -19.22
N GLY A 73 19.33 -3.79 -17.95
CA GLY A 73 19.75 -2.60 -17.19
C GLY A 73 18.58 -1.71 -16.72
N ASN A 74 18.93 -0.56 -16.14
CA ASN A 74 17.98 0.35 -15.49
C ASN A 74 16.83 0.85 -16.39
N ASP A 75 17.01 0.91 -17.69
CA ASP A 75 16.01 1.45 -18.62
C ASP A 75 14.99 0.40 -19.08
N ALA A 76 15.36 -0.88 -19.02
CA ALA A 76 14.49 -2.00 -19.40
C ALA A 76 13.71 -2.62 -18.21
N ASN A 77 13.97 -2.18 -16.98
CA ASN A 77 13.30 -2.64 -15.78
C ASN A 77 12.42 -1.48 -15.22
N PRO A 78 11.19 -1.31 -15.73
CA PRO A 78 10.32 -0.24 -15.32
C PRO A 78 9.76 -0.49 -13.91
N TRP A 79 9.22 0.56 -13.29
CA TRP A 79 8.34 0.42 -12.16
C TRP A 79 7.11 -0.40 -12.57
N GLN A 80 6.78 -1.42 -11.79
CA GLN A 80 5.61 -2.25 -12.00
C GLN A 80 4.50 -1.82 -11.03
N PRO A 81 3.31 -1.43 -11.54
CA PRO A 81 2.14 -1.23 -10.70
C PRO A 81 1.74 -2.52 -9.99
N ILE A 82 1.22 -2.39 -8.79
CA ILE A 82 0.68 -3.51 -8.00
C ILE A 82 -0.80 -3.22 -7.75
N PRO A 83 -1.72 -4.10 -8.17
CA PRO A 83 -3.14 -3.91 -7.91
C PRO A 83 -3.40 -4.07 -6.41
N LEU A 84 -4.12 -3.10 -5.84
CA LEU A 84 -4.70 -3.18 -4.50
C LEU A 84 -6.19 -3.46 -4.61
N PRO A 85 -6.84 -4.08 -3.59
CA PRO A 85 -8.28 -4.29 -3.58
C PRO A 85 -9.07 -3.01 -3.82
N MET A 86 -10.26 -3.10 -4.38
CA MET A 86 -11.21 -2.00 -4.40
C MET A 86 -11.70 -1.68 -2.97
N ASP A 87 -12.22 -0.47 -2.71
CA ASP A 87 -12.77 -0.07 -1.40
C ASP A 87 -13.82 -1.05 -0.85
N SER A 88 -14.53 -1.75 -1.74
CA SER A 88 -15.56 -2.73 -1.40
C SER A 88 -15.07 -4.17 -1.24
N GLU A 89 -13.81 -4.45 -1.57
CA GLU A 89 -13.22 -5.79 -1.52
C GLU A 89 -12.43 -5.96 -0.22
N LEU A 90 -12.68 -7.06 0.47
CA LEU A 90 -11.95 -7.41 1.70
C LEU A 90 -10.68 -8.20 1.41
N GLU A 91 -10.64 -8.92 0.32
CA GLU A 91 -9.52 -9.78 -0.08
C GLU A 91 -9.32 -9.70 -1.60
N GLN A 92 -8.08 -9.81 -2.04
CA GLN A 92 -7.73 -9.95 -3.44
C GLN A 92 -6.59 -10.96 -3.56
N ILE A 93 -6.87 -12.05 -4.23
CA ILE A 93 -5.91 -13.15 -4.45
C ILE A 93 -5.20 -12.93 -5.79
N CYS A 94 -3.88 -13.06 -5.77
CA CYS A 94 -3.07 -12.93 -6.98
C CYS A 94 -3.45 -14.02 -8.00
N GLY A 95 -3.72 -13.60 -9.24
CA GLY A 95 -4.20 -14.49 -10.29
C GLY A 95 -5.71 -14.76 -10.29
N GLU A 96 -6.45 -14.19 -9.33
CA GLU A 96 -7.91 -14.32 -9.22
C GLU A 96 -8.63 -12.96 -9.19
N ILE A 97 -7.99 -11.93 -9.77
CA ILE A 97 -8.57 -10.58 -9.84
C ILE A 97 -9.80 -10.60 -10.73
N PRO A 98 -10.95 -10.04 -10.28
CA PRO A 98 -12.19 -10.09 -11.04
C PRO A 98 -12.10 -9.44 -12.42
N ASP A 99 -12.83 -9.99 -13.40
CA ASP A 99 -12.97 -9.38 -14.73
C ASP A 99 -13.54 -7.96 -14.62
N GLY A 100 -12.93 -7.03 -15.35
CA GLY A 100 -13.34 -5.62 -15.33
C GLY A 100 -12.72 -4.79 -14.19
N PHE A 101 -11.84 -5.37 -13.38
CA PHE A 101 -11.05 -4.62 -12.43
C PHE A 101 -10.20 -3.56 -13.17
N GLU A 102 -10.17 -2.35 -12.60
CA GLU A 102 -9.32 -1.26 -13.06
C GLU A 102 -8.60 -0.62 -11.87
N LEU A 103 -7.28 -0.57 -11.93
CA LEU A 103 -6.51 0.20 -10.96
C LEU A 103 -6.72 1.70 -11.22
N ASN A 104 -7.61 2.32 -10.47
CA ASN A 104 -8.12 3.67 -10.70
C ASN A 104 -8.17 4.48 -9.39
N PRO A 105 -7.23 5.44 -9.18
CA PRO A 105 -7.18 6.26 -7.98
C PRO A 105 -8.12 7.47 -7.99
N ARG A 106 -9.09 7.55 -8.88
CA ARG A 106 -10.10 8.61 -8.86
C ARG A 106 -11.01 8.48 -7.64
N ASP A 107 -11.88 9.45 -7.46
CA ASP A 107 -12.96 9.36 -6.50
C ASP A 107 -13.92 8.22 -6.85
N PRO A 108 -14.46 7.48 -5.88
CA PRO A 108 -15.47 6.45 -6.15
C PRO A 108 -16.70 6.94 -6.91
N ALA A 109 -17.09 8.21 -6.74
CA ALA A 109 -18.16 8.83 -7.54
C ALA A 109 -17.84 8.91 -9.04
N ASP A 110 -16.55 8.89 -9.40
CA ASP A 110 -16.04 8.88 -10.77
C ASP A 110 -15.58 7.48 -11.20
N GLY A 111 -16.00 6.43 -10.50
CA GLY A 111 -15.69 5.02 -10.80
C GLY A 111 -14.29 4.59 -10.33
N GLY A 112 -13.64 5.35 -9.45
CA GLY A 112 -12.36 4.99 -8.88
C GLY A 112 -12.46 4.29 -7.52
N SER A 113 -11.31 4.19 -6.83
CA SER A 113 -11.19 3.62 -5.49
C SER A 113 -10.22 4.45 -4.65
N HIS A 114 -10.61 4.80 -3.44
CA HIS A 114 -9.72 5.46 -2.49
C HIS A 114 -8.56 4.56 -2.09
N ASN A 115 -8.78 3.24 -2.06
CA ASN A 115 -7.74 2.26 -1.77
C ASN A 115 -6.63 2.21 -2.84
N HIS A 116 -6.84 2.81 -4.01
CA HIS A 116 -5.81 2.95 -5.05
C HIS A 116 -4.96 4.23 -4.92
N LYS A 117 -5.15 5.03 -3.84
CA LYS A 117 -4.34 6.21 -3.52
C LYS A 117 -3.39 5.87 -2.38
N GLY A 118 -2.09 5.69 -2.69
CA GLY A 118 -1.10 5.25 -1.71
C GLY A 118 -0.50 6.39 -0.90
N PHE A 119 -0.33 6.18 0.43
CA PHE A 119 0.37 7.11 1.33
C PHE A 119 1.60 6.49 1.97
N SER A 120 1.49 5.27 2.48
CA SER A 120 2.58 4.65 3.23
C SER A 120 2.76 3.19 2.84
N VAL A 121 3.99 2.70 2.96
CA VAL A 121 4.33 1.30 2.72
C VAL A 121 5.40 0.83 3.69
N TYR A 122 5.17 -0.31 4.33
CA TYR A 122 6.02 -0.81 5.39
C TYR A 122 6.16 -2.32 5.34
N ALA A 123 7.40 -2.81 5.35
CA ALA A 123 7.70 -4.23 5.34
C ALA A 123 8.06 -4.70 6.76
N VAL A 124 7.40 -5.75 7.22
CA VAL A 124 7.70 -6.45 8.47
C VAL A 124 7.71 -7.94 8.18
N GLU A 125 8.84 -8.59 8.38
CA GLU A 125 9.03 -10.01 8.04
C GLU A 125 8.67 -10.31 6.58
N ASP A 126 7.68 -11.16 6.32
CA ASP A 126 7.16 -11.53 5.00
C ASP A 126 5.88 -10.76 4.61
N THR A 127 5.51 -9.78 5.41
CA THR A 127 4.27 -9.01 5.26
C THR A 127 4.56 -7.59 4.78
N LEU A 128 3.85 -7.18 3.75
CA LEU A 128 3.86 -5.81 3.24
C LEU A 128 2.57 -5.08 3.68
N TRP A 129 2.73 -4.02 4.46
CA TRP A 129 1.62 -3.18 4.89
C TRP A 129 1.55 -1.92 4.04
N VAL A 130 0.38 -1.61 3.53
CA VAL A 130 0.16 -0.44 2.66
C VAL A 130 -0.98 0.39 3.20
N GLY A 131 -0.68 1.63 3.50
CA GLY A 131 -1.65 2.64 3.91
C GLY A 131 -2.11 3.47 2.71
N THR A 132 -3.41 3.63 2.59
CA THR A 132 -4.05 4.31 1.47
C THR A 132 -5.05 5.36 1.95
N ALA A 133 -5.78 5.99 1.02
CA ALA A 133 -6.92 6.83 1.34
C ALA A 133 -8.19 6.01 1.67
N GLY A 134 -8.19 4.71 1.41
CA GLY A 134 -9.29 3.78 1.66
C GLY A 134 -9.10 2.88 2.88
N GLY A 135 -7.94 2.91 3.52
CA GLY A 135 -7.64 2.09 4.70
C GLY A 135 -6.27 1.42 4.68
N ILE A 136 -6.17 0.26 5.30
CA ILE A 136 -4.96 -0.54 5.44
C ILE A 136 -5.06 -1.77 4.54
N ASN A 137 -3.97 -2.09 3.83
CA ASN A 137 -3.83 -3.36 3.12
C ASN A 137 -2.67 -4.16 3.70
N LYS A 138 -2.94 -5.42 4.05
CA LYS A 138 -1.95 -6.40 4.44
C LYS A 138 -1.68 -7.32 3.26
N GLY A 139 -0.44 -7.33 2.77
CA GLY A 139 -0.01 -8.15 1.66
C GLY A 139 0.91 -9.27 2.12
N ILE A 140 0.58 -10.50 1.78
CA ILE A 140 1.47 -11.66 1.95
C ILE A 140 2.19 -11.86 0.61
N VAL A 141 3.49 -11.62 0.62
CA VAL A 141 4.31 -11.72 -0.58
C VAL A 141 4.72 -13.17 -0.81
N SER A 142 4.51 -13.68 -2.01
CA SER A 142 4.92 -15.03 -2.38
C SER A 142 6.45 -15.21 -2.27
N ALA A 143 6.92 -16.45 -2.07
CA ALA A 143 8.33 -16.74 -1.86
C ALA A 143 9.24 -16.30 -3.01
N ASN A 144 8.73 -16.24 -4.24
CA ASN A 144 9.44 -15.71 -5.42
C ASN A 144 9.29 -14.21 -5.59
N GLY A 145 8.48 -13.55 -4.74
CA GLY A 145 8.21 -12.12 -4.79
C GLY A 145 7.31 -11.66 -5.95
N GLU A 146 6.76 -12.58 -6.74
CA GLU A 146 6.01 -12.21 -7.96
C GLU A 146 4.54 -11.90 -7.70
N CYS A 147 3.95 -12.51 -6.69
CA CYS A 147 2.55 -12.35 -6.29
C CYS A 147 2.41 -11.77 -4.89
N ILE A 148 1.31 -11.10 -4.65
CA ILE A 148 0.91 -10.62 -3.33
C ILE A 148 -0.57 -10.89 -3.17
N ASP A 149 -0.94 -11.60 -2.11
CA ASP A 149 -2.31 -11.79 -1.70
C ASP A 149 -2.67 -10.71 -0.67
N TRP A 150 -3.75 -10.00 -0.90
CA TRP A 150 -4.14 -8.85 -0.11
C TRP A 150 -5.33 -9.13 0.80
N ARG A 151 -5.29 -8.56 2.02
CA ARG A 151 -6.44 -8.31 2.87
C ARG A 151 -6.57 -6.82 3.12
N HIS A 152 -7.76 -6.28 2.88
CA HIS A 152 -8.10 -4.87 3.08
C HIS A 152 -8.88 -4.68 4.37
N TYR A 153 -8.55 -3.62 5.10
CA TYR A 153 -9.19 -3.19 6.34
C TYR A 153 -9.70 -1.77 6.21
N ASN A 154 -10.90 -1.54 6.74
CA ASN A 154 -11.56 -0.24 6.75
C ASN A 154 -11.82 0.22 8.19
N ALA A 155 -11.56 1.50 8.49
CA ALA A 155 -11.64 2.05 9.85
C ALA A 155 -12.96 1.74 10.58
N LEU A 156 -14.09 1.92 9.91
CA LEU A 156 -15.42 1.73 10.52
C LEU A 156 -15.77 0.25 10.77
N GLN A 157 -15.15 -0.67 10.07
CA GLN A 157 -15.43 -2.09 10.18
C GLN A 157 -14.43 -2.81 11.08
N ASP A 158 -13.17 -2.39 11.07
CA ASP A 158 -12.07 -3.10 11.71
C ASP A 158 -11.55 -2.42 12.98
N GLY A 159 -12.04 -1.22 13.33
CA GLY A 159 -11.84 -0.61 14.66
C GLY A 159 -10.60 0.29 14.80
N PHE A 160 -9.97 0.71 13.72
CA PHE A 160 -8.97 1.78 13.76
C PHE A 160 -9.61 3.16 13.47
N THR A 161 -8.89 4.27 13.70
CA THR A 161 -9.53 5.57 13.85
C THR A 161 -9.91 6.27 12.54
N GLY A 162 -9.17 6.07 11.44
CA GLY A 162 -9.46 6.77 10.17
C GLY A 162 -8.81 6.11 8.97
N ASN A 163 -9.43 6.25 7.80
CA ASN A 163 -9.05 5.55 6.57
C ASN A 163 -7.83 6.15 5.84
N TRP A 164 -7.42 7.37 6.13
CA TRP A 164 -6.17 7.89 5.57
C TRP A 164 -4.99 7.42 6.41
N VAL A 165 -4.30 6.38 5.94
CA VAL A 165 -3.23 5.73 6.68
C VAL A 165 -1.88 6.21 6.15
N ILE A 166 -1.26 7.13 6.88
CA ILE A 166 -0.12 7.92 6.42
C ILE A 166 1.24 7.42 6.90
N GLY A 167 1.28 6.42 7.78
CA GLY A 167 2.54 5.88 8.28
C GLY A 167 2.38 4.63 9.12
N PHE A 168 3.42 3.82 9.14
CA PHE A 168 3.55 2.63 9.98
C PHE A 168 4.88 2.62 10.72
N ASN A 169 4.91 1.92 11.84
CA ASN A 169 6.13 1.46 12.51
C ASN A 169 5.80 0.21 13.32
N HIS A 170 6.79 -0.52 13.79
CA HIS A 170 6.56 -1.68 14.65
C HIS A 170 7.43 -1.64 15.91
N GLN A 171 6.98 -2.38 16.92
CA GLN A 171 7.72 -2.69 18.12
C GLN A 171 7.74 -4.19 18.34
N ILE A 172 8.86 -4.71 18.83
CA ILE A 172 8.93 -6.07 19.36
C ILE A 172 8.68 -5.93 20.85
N LEU A 173 7.66 -6.59 21.35
CA LEU A 173 7.24 -6.61 22.75
C LEU A 173 7.26 -8.04 23.26
N GLU A 174 7.33 -8.21 24.57
CA GLU A 174 7.30 -9.50 25.25
C GLU A 174 5.95 -9.63 26.00
N ASP A 175 5.30 -10.76 25.88
CA ASP A 175 4.08 -11.07 26.62
C ASP A 175 4.38 -11.55 28.05
N GLU A 176 3.33 -11.81 28.84
CA GLU A 176 3.46 -12.27 30.24
C GLU A 176 4.14 -13.64 30.36
N SER A 177 4.23 -14.41 29.28
CA SER A 177 4.92 -15.72 29.23
C SER A 177 6.39 -15.61 28.84
N GLY A 178 6.86 -14.42 28.45
CA GLY A 178 8.20 -14.16 27.94
C GLY A 178 8.34 -14.47 26.45
N GLN A 179 7.23 -14.52 25.69
CA GLN A 179 7.26 -14.70 24.25
C GLN A 179 7.20 -13.35 23.53
N ASP A 180 8.10 -13.15 22.57
CA ASP A 180 8.11 -11.97 21.73
C ASP A 180 6.93 -11.95 20.76
N PHE A 181 6.34 -10.76 20.56
CA PHE A 181 5.35 -10.49 19.54
C PHE A 181 5.58 -9.12 18.90
N ILE A 182 5.04 -8.94 17.69
CA ILE A 182 5.14 -7.69 16.96
C ILE A 182 3.85 -6.88 17.16
N ARG A 183 3.97 -5.67 17.71
CA ARG A 183 2.94 -4.64 17.63
C ARG A 183 3.20 -3.78 16.41
N LEU A 184 2.27 -3.78 15.46
CA LEU A 184 2.30 -2.85 14.34
C LEU A 184 1.47 -1.62 14.68
N TRP A 185 2.06 -0.45 14.52
CA TRP A 185 1.44 0.85 14.69
C TRP A 185 1.05 1.43 13.34
N ALA A 186 -0.12 2.10 13.28
CA ALA A 186 -0.60 2.83 12.12
C ALA A 186 -1.01 4.25 12.51
N ILE A 187 -0.49 5.25 11.79
CA ILE A 187 -0.97 6.63 11.90
C ILE A 187 -2.13 6.80 10.96
N THR A 188 -3.28 7.17 11.51
CA THR A 188 -4.54 7.25 10.80
C THR A 188 -5.15 8.64 10.86
N TRP A 189 -5.60 9.12 9.72
CA TRP A 189 -6.27 10.41 9.59
C TRP A 189 -7.71 10.22 9.17
N SER A 190 -8.58 11.09 9.68
CA SER A 190 -10.00 11.11 9.35
C SER A 190 -10.25 11.56 7.91
N THR A 191 -11.15 10.85 7.23
CA THR A 191 -11.75 11.28 5.96
C THR A 191 -13.08 12.03 6.20
N GLY A 192 -13.54 12.08 7.45
CA GLY A 192 -14.79 12.69 7.87
C GLY A 192 -15.78 11.70 8.50
N GLY A 193 -17.00 12.15 8.74
CA GLY A 193 -18.04 11.29 9.30
C GLY A 193 -17.76 10.85 10.74
N LEU A 194 -17.69 9.53 10.97
CA LEU A 194 -17.43 8.93 12.28
C LEU A 194 -15.95 8.65 12.54
N GLU A 195 -15.09 8.99 11.61
CA GLU A 195 -13.65 8.80 11.75
C GLU A 195 -13.00 9.91 12.58
N SER A 196 -11.86 9.60 13.20
CA SER A 196 -11.03 10.55 13.94
C SER A 196 -9.54 10.44 13.51
N TYR A 197 -8.76 11.45 13.86
CA TYR A 197 -7.30 11.35 13.78
C TYR A 197 -6.81 10.53 14.97
N GLY A 198 -5.78 9.71 14.76
CA GLY A 198 -5.26 8.92 15.86
C GLY A 198 -4.07 8.04 15.54
N LEU A 199 -3.72 7.25 16.53
CA LEU A 199 -2.74 6.19 16.47
C LEU A 199 -3.45 4.87 16.77
N SER A 200 -3.37 3.95 15.85
CA SER A 200 -3.97 2.63 15.96
C SER A 200 -2.89 1.55 15.96
N PHE A 201 -3.20 0.36 16.45
CA PHE A 201 -2.25 -0.74 16.48
C PHE A 201 -2.93 -2.11 16.38
N THR A 202 -2.14 -3.10 15.99
CA THR A 202 -2.49 -4.52 16.03
C THR A 202 -1.36 -5.31 16.66
N ASP A 203 -1.70 -6.29 17.51
CA ASP A 203 -0.75 -7.22 18.15
C ASP A 203 -0.83 -8.63 17.57
N ASP A 204 -1.78 -8.87 16.69
CA ASP A 204 -2.12 -10.19 16.14
C ASP A 204 -2.06 -10.23 14.61
N GLY A 205 -1.24 -9.34 14.03
CA GLY A 205 -1.02 -9.27 12.60
C GLY A 205 -2.25 -8.82 11.81
N GLY A 206 -3.08 -7.95 12.38
CA GLY A 206 -4.24 -7.35 11.73
C GLY A 206 -5.55 -8.12 11.92
N ASN A 207 -5.59 -9.18 12.75
CA ASN A 207 -6.88 -9.83 13.06
C ASN A 207 -7.78 -8.93 13.92
N THR A 208 -7.16 -8.15 14.82
CA THR A 208 -7.84 -7.10 15.59
C THR A 208 -7.06 -5.80 15.54
N TRP A 209 -7.78 -4.68 15.46
CA TRP A 209 -7.21 -3.34 15.55
C TRP A 209 -7.71 -2.65 16.80
N ASN A 210 -6.84 -1.85 17.41
CA ASN A 210 -7.13 -1.04 18.59
C ASN A 210 -6.65 0.39 18.35
N SER A 211 -7.26 1.36 19.02
CA SER A 211 -6.83 2.75 18.98
C SER A 211 -6.25 3.20 20.33
N VAL A 212 -5.38 4.18 20.29
CA VAL A 212 -4.87 4.84 21.50
C VAL A 212 -5.85 5.95 21.87
N GLU A 213 -6.70 5.68 22.87
CA GLU A 213 -7.84 6.52 23.27
C GLU A 213 -7.45 8.00 23.49
N GLN A 214 -6.29 8.28 24.05
CA GLN A 214 -5.83 9.65 24.32
C GLN A 214 -5.65 10.48 23.05
N PHE A 215 -5.17 9.87 21.96
CA PHE A 215 -5.01 10.56 20.67
C PHE A 215 -6.35 10.76 19.99
N GLU A 216 -7.24 9.79 20.08
CA GLU A 216 -8.58 9.84 19.53
C GLU A 216 -9.43 10.92 20.23
N GLN A 217 -9.46 10.93 21.56
CA GLN A 217 -10.22 11.93 22.34
C GLN A 217 -9.74 13.36 22.08
N LEU A 218 -8.46 13.57 21.87
CA LEU A 218 -7.89 14.89 21.58
C LEU A 218 -7.91 15.21 20.07
N ASN A 219 -8.31 14.26 19.23
CA ASN A 219 -8.35 14.35 17.76
C ASN A 219 -7.01 14.88 17.19
N LEU A 220 -5.90 14.32 17.66
CA LEU A 220 -4.57 14.80 17.34
C LEU A 220 -4.10 14.27 15.99
N GLN A 221 -3.71 15.18 15.10
CA GLN A 221 -3.00 14.84 13.86
C GLN A 221 -1.56 14.45 14.16
N ILE A 222 -1.24 13.18 13.99
CA ILE A 222 0.12 12.65 14.10
C ILE A 222 0.71 12.59 12.69
N PHE A 223 1.96 13.02 12.53
CA PHE A 223 2.65 13.09 11.23
C PHE A 223 3.78 12.07 11.08
N GLY A 224 4.24 11.48 12.16
CA GLY A 224 5.33 10.51 12.13
C GLY A 224 5.44 9.71 13.42
N ILE A 225 5.94 8.49 13.28
CA ILE A 225 6.28 7.58 14.37
C ILE A 225 7.65 6.97 14.05
N TYR A 226 8.57 6.99 15.05
CA TYR A 226 9.96 6.59 14.88
C TYR A 226 10.37 5.60 15.95
#